data_659ab86d155e34235e48fb9d8b5b3e22
#
_entry.id   659ab86d155e34235e48fb9d8b5b3e22
#
_cell.length_a   1.000
_cell.length_b   1.000
_cell.length_c   1.000
_cell.angle_alpha   90.00
_cell.angle_beta   90.00
_cell.angle_gamma   90.00
#
_symmetry.space_group_name_H-M   'P 1'
#
loop_
_entity.id
_entity.type
_entity.pdbx_description
1 polymer ?
#
loop_
_entity_poly.entity_id
_entity_poly.type
_entity_poly.pdbx_seq_one_letter_code
_entity_poly.pdbx_strand_id
1 'polypeptide(L)'
;QWHGKGVYTIPYRCFYSKDINNLFLAGRIISASHVAFGSTRVMLTCAHGGQVIGKAAALCIKNNILPKQLSSRDYIKDLQLALNIDGQSIPNIPIDKECNLVSSAKIVASSELEIGTIPFDGSWTRLSTSAAQILPLQANKNYSFKILVKVEEDTTLEVQLRRSEKIENYCPEIILRIHKIDLKKG
;
A
#
# COMPACT_ATOMS: atom_id res chain seq x y z
N GLN A 1 6.82 6.98 2.73
CA GLN A 1 6.89 7.40 1.31
C GLN A 1 5.86 8.50 1.07
N TRP A 2 6.28 9.75 1.17
CA TRP A 2 5.38 10.91 1.10
C TRP A 2 4.81 11.17 -0.31
N HIS A 3 5.34 10.50 -1.34
CA HIS A 3 4.97 10.72 -2.73
C HIS A 3 4.73 9.42 -3.52
N GLY A 4 4.53 8.29 -2.83
CA GLY A 4 4.24 7.02 -3.48
C GLY A 4 2.79 6.96 -3.98
N LYS A 5 2.61 6.72 -5.26
CA LYS A 5 1.28 6.55 -5.87
C LYS A 5 0.80 5.09 -5.79
N GLY A 6 0.66 4.56 -4.58
CA GLY A 6 0.13 3.23 -4.35
C GLY A 6 1.14 2.21 -3.85
N VAL A 7 0.74 0.93 -3.86
CA VAL A 7 1.53 -0.20 -3.43
C VAL A 7 2.35 -0.73 -4.61
N TYR A 8 3.61 -1.06 -4.37
CA TYR A 8 4.50 -1.64 -5.39
C TYR A 8 4.81 -3.11 -5.10
N THR A 9 5.22 -3.83 -6.12
CA THR A 9 5.70 -5.21 -6.02
C THR A 9 7.21 -5.27 -6.25
N ILE A 10 7.87 -6.25 -5.62
CA ILE A 10 9.28 -6.55 -5.86
C ILE A 10 9.36 -7.68 -6.88
N PRO A 11 9.99 -7.46 -8.05
CA PRO A 11 10.13 -8.52 -9.06
C PRO A 11 10.92 -9.70 -8.52
N TYR A 12 10.50 -10.93 -8.84
CA TYR A 12 11.19 -12.14 -8.38
C TYR A 12 12.68 -12.16 -8.73
N ARG A 13 13.07 -11.59 -9.87
CA ARG A 13 14.49 -11.51 -10.27
C ARG A 13 15.40 -10.77 -9.28
N CYS A 14 14.84 -10.00 -8.34
CA CYS A 14 15.60 -9.36 -7.29
C CYS A 14 16.09 -10.33 -6.21
N PHE A 15 15.55 -11.54 -6.15
CA PHE A 15 15.76 -12.51 -5.08
C PHE A 15 16.74 -13.66 -5.45
N TYR A 16 17.37 -13.65 -6.61
CA TYR A 16 18.39 -14.63 -6.96
C TYR A 16 19.62 -13.98 -7.60
N SER A 17 20.76 -14.65 -7.48
CA SER A 17 22.01 -14.18 -8.07
C SER A 17 21.99 -14.25 -9.59
N LYS A 18 22.57 -13.24 -10.24
CA LYS A 18 22.80 -13.24 -11.68
C LYS A 18 23.89 -14.23 -12.09
N ASP A 19 24.93 -14.35 -11.26
CA ASP A 19 26.18 -15.01 -11.61
C ASP A 19 26.32 -16.41 -10.97
N ILE A 20 25.63 -16.66 -9.86
CA ILE A 20 25.65 -17.93 -9.12
C ILE A 20 24.30 -18.60 -9.28
N ASN A 21 24.25 -19.72 -9.99
CA ASN A 21 23.00 -20.36 -10.45
C ASN A 21 22.08 -20.87 -9.33
N ASN A 22 22.64 -21.29 -8.19
CA ASN A 22 21.90 -21.88 -7.07
C ASN A 22 21.85 -20.98 -5.82
N LEU A 23 22.04 -19.67 -5.97
CA LEU A 23 22.05 -18.73 -4.87
C LEU A 23 20.82 -17.82 -4.87
N PHE A 24 20.09 -17.85 -3.78
CA PHE A 24 19.06 -16.86 -3.46
C PHE A 24 19.62 -15.71 -2.62
N LEU A 25 18.98 -14.56 -2.71
CA LEU A 25 19.31 -13.32 -2.00
C LEU A 25 18.11 -12.92 -1.12
N ALA A 26 18.32 -12.76 0.18
CA ALA A 26 17.27 -12.45 1.16
C ALA A 26 17.52 -11.13 1.89
N GLY A 27 16.45 -10.53 2.39
CA GLY A 27 16.50 -9.36 3.23
C GLY A 27 17.10 -8.15 2.50
N ARG A 28 18.11 -7.51 3.09
CA ARG A 28 18.70 -6.28 2.55
C ARG A 28 19.72 -6.47 1.44
N ILE A 29 20.06 -7.71 1.11
CA ILE A 29 21.02 -8.03 0.03
C ILE A 29 20.34 -8.37 -1.31
N ILE A 30 19.03 -8.20 -1.42
CA ILE A 30 18.32 -8.36 -2.70
C ILE A 30 18.86 -7.38 -3.75
N SER A 31 18.75 -7.75 -5.02
CA SER A 31 19.17 -6.89 -6.13
C SER A 31 18.18 -5.72 -6.32
N ALA A 32 18.56 -4.54 -5.84
CA ALA A 32 17.75 -3.33 -5.94
C ALA A 32 18.63 -2.09 -6.23
N SER A 33 18.08 -1.12 -6.95
CA SER A 33 18.74 0.17 -7.11
C SER A 33 18.77 0.94 -5.79
N HIS A 34 19.67 1.90 -5.65
CA HIS A 34 19.78 2.74 -4.45
C HIS A 34 18.44 3.39 -4.06
N VAL A 35 17.68 3.89 -5.02
CA VAL A 35 16.38 4.51 -4.79
C VAL A 35 15.35 3.48 -4.30
N ALA A 36 15.25 2.32 -4.95
CA ALA A 36 14.35 1.23 -4.55
C ALA A 36 14.71 0.67 -3.17
N PHE A 37 16.00 0.63 -2.84
CA PHE A 37 16.49 0.14 -1.55
C PHE A 37 15.91 0.93 -0.37
N GLY A 38 15.61 2.21 -0.53
CA GLY A 38 14.99 3.03 0.51
C GLY A 38 13.72 2.43 1.11
N SER A 39 12.91 1.71 0.31
CA SER A 39 11.69 1.04 0.77
C SER A 39 11.85 -0.48 0.93
N THR A 40 12.66 -1.14 0.11
CA THR A 40 12.82 -2.60 0.17
C THR A 40 13.62 -3.09 1.39
N ARG A 41 14.35 -2.22 2.09
CA ARG A 41 15.12 -2.54 3.29
C ARG A 41 14.33 -2.58 4.59
N VAL A 42 13.04 -2.23 4.57
CA VAL A 42 12.19 -2.19 5.78
C VAL A 42 11.94 -3.61 6.29
N MET A 43 11.90 -3.78 7.62
CA MET A 43 11.86 -5.11 8.26
C MET A 43 10.77 -6.02 7.72
N LEU A 44 9.51 -5.55 7.61
CA LEU A 44 8.42 -6.37 7.09
C LEU A 44 8.61 -6.75 5.62
N THR A 45 9.14 -5.84 4.79
CA THR A 45 9.45 -6.15 3.40
C THR A 45 10.55 -7.21 3.29
N CYS A 46 11.56 -7.14 4.17
CA CYS A 46 12.61 -8.17 4.24
C CYS A 46 12.05 -9.51 4.70
N ALA A 47 11.13 -9.53 5.67
CA ALA A 47 10.47 -10.75 6.16
C ALA A 47 9.62 -11.40 5.05
N HIS A 48 8.82 -10.62 4.34
CA HIS A 48 8.08 -11.11 3.16
C HIS A 48 9.01 -11.67 2.09
N GLY A 49 10.14 -10.98 1.81
CA GLY A 49 11.16 -11.51 0.90
C GLY A 49 11.74 -12.85 1.35
N GLY A 50 11.92 -13.05 2.65
CA GLY A 50 12.35 -14.34 3.23
C GLY A 50 11.35 -15.46 2.97
N GLN A 51 10.05 -15.21 3.12
CA GLN A 51 8.99 -16.15 2.80
C GLN A 51 8.99 -16.52 1.30
N VAL A 52 9.14 -15.52 0.43
CA VAL A 52 9.26 -15.74 -1.03
C VAL A 52 10.40 -16.71 -1.35
N ILE A 53 11.57 -16.51 -0.75
CA ILE A 53 12.75 -17.34 -1.00
C ILE A 53 12.54 -18.77 -0.48
N GLY A 54 11.96 -18.93 0.71
CA GLY A 54 11.64 -20.25 1.26
C GLY A 54 10.73 -21.05 0.35
N LYS A 55 9.64 -20.43 -0.13
CA LYS A 55 8.73 -21.07 -1.11
C LYS A 55 9.39 -21.33 -2.45
N ALA A 56 10.15 -20.37 -2.96
CA ALA A 56 10.88 -20.52 -4.22
C ALA A 56 11.89 -21.67 -4.16
N ALA A 57 12.64 -21.80 -3.08
CA ALA A 57 13.59 -22.89 -2.89
C ALA A 57 12.88 -24.25 -2.85
N ALA A 58 11.77 -24.36 -2.13
CA ALA A 58 10.96 -25.59 -2.10
C ALA A 58 10.44 -25.97 -3.49
N LEU A 59 9.95 -25.00 -4.27
CA LEU A 59 9.50 -25.24 -5.65
C LEU A 59 10.65 -25.61 -6.58
N CYS A 60 11.83 -25.01 -6.42
CA CYS A 60 13.02 -25.38 -7.18
C CYS A 60 13.42 -26.83 -6.94
N ILE A 61 13.43 -27.28 -5.68
CA ILE A 61 13.73 -28.68 -5.32
C ILE A 61 12.68 -29.64 -5.90
N LYS A 62 11.39 -29.30 -5.68
CA LYS A 62 10.26 -30.11 -6.14
C LYS A 62 10.29 -30.36 -7.66
N ASN A 63 10.64 -29.35 -8.44
CA ASN A 63 10.62 -29.38 -9.90
C ASN A 63 12.00 -29.64 -10.50
N ASN A 64 13.05 -29.83 -9.68
CA ASN A 64 14.43 -30.01 -10.11
C ASN A 64 14.91 -28.90 -11.06
N ILE A 65 14.65 -27.63 -10.67
CA ILE A 65 14.99 -26.43 -11.45
C ILE A 65 15.85 -25.47 -10.63
N LEU A 66 16.57 -24.61 -11.32
CA LEU A 66 17.38 -23.56 -10.70
C LEU A 66 16.56 -22.31 -10.41
N PRO A 67 16.98 -21.44 -9.45
CA PRO A 67 16.31 -20.21 -9.11
C PRO A 67 15.89 -19.33 -10.30
N LYS A 68 16.77 -19.17 -11.27
CA LYS A 68 16.49 -18.39 -12.49
C LYS A 68 15.37 -19.00 -13.34
N GLN A 69 15.28 -20.33 -13.42
CA GLN A 69 14.28 -21.04 -14.22
C GLN A 69 12.87 -20.89 -13.64
N LEU A 70 12.75 -20.68 -12.32
CA LEU A 70 11.48 -20.39 -11.65
C LEU A 70 10.84 -19.08 -12.16
N SER A 71 11.60 -18.17 -12.75
CA SER A 71 11.08 -16.95 -13.35
C SER A 71 10.27 -17.14 -14.63
N SER A 72 10.23 -18.37 -15.19
CA SER A 72 9.39 -18.68 -16.35
C SER A 72 7.92 -18.49 -16.02
N ARG A 73 7.10 -18.25 -17.07
CA ARG A 73 5.70 -17.84 -16.90
C ARG A 73 4.86 -18.85 -16.10
N ASP A 74 5.14 -20.11 -16.22
CA ASP A 74 4.35 -21.16 -15.57
C ASP A 74 4.75 -21.32 -14.10
N TYR A 75 6.03 -21.50 -13.83
CA TYR A 75 6.51 -21.65 -12.45
C TYR A 75 6.32 -20.41 -11.58
N ILE A 76 6.41 -19.21 -12.15
CA ILE A 76 6.18 -17.98 -11.36
C ILE A 76 4.73 -17.86 -10.87
N LYS A 77 3.77 -18.36 -11.64
CA LYS A 77 2.36 -18.41 -11.22
C LYS A 77 2.16 -19.35 -10.05
N ASP A 78 2.82 -20.51 -10.06
CA ASP A 78 2.77 -21.47 -8.95
C ASP A 78 3.34 -20.86 -7.67
N LEU A 79 4.44 -20.11 -7.78
CA LEU A 79 5.00 -19.38 -6.64
C LEU A 79 4.05 -18.31 -6.12
N GLN A 80 3.46 -17.52 -7.01
CA GLN A 80 2.51 -16.45 -6.64
C GLN A 80 1.26 -17.04 -5.97
N LEU A 81 0.71 -18.13 -6.49
CA LEU A 81 -0.43 -18.83 -5.91
C LEU A 81 -0.08 -19.39 -4.53
N ALA A 82 1.05 -20.05 -4.39
CA ALA A 82 1.50 -20.60 -3.12
C ALA A 82 1.68 -19.52 -2.04
N LEU A 83 2.22 -18.35 -2.41
CA LEU A 83 2.37 -17.20 -1.51
C LEU A 83 1.01 -16.64 -1.09
N ASN A 84 0.09 -16.48 -2.04
CA ASN A 84 -1.27 -16.00 -1.75
C ASN A 84 -2.03 -16.94 -0.81
N ILE A 85 -1.93 -18.26 -1.01
CA ILE A 85 -2.54 -19.29 -0.14
C ILE A 85 -1.96 -19.21 1.29
N ASP A 86 -0.67 -18.94 1.42
CA ASP A 86 0.00 -18.75 2.71
C ASP A 86 -0.28 -17.36 3.36
N GLY A 87 -1.16 -16.57 2.79
CA GLY A 87 -1.57 -15.26 3.31
C GLY A 87 -0.68 -14.08 2.91
N GLN A 88 0.30 -14.29 2.05
CA GLN A 88 1.08 -13.20 1.45
C GLN A 88 0.40 -12.70 0.17
N SER A 89 -0.53 -11.78 0.29
CA SER A 89 -1.20 -11.19 -0.87
C SER A 89 -0.22 -10.39 -1.74
N ILE A 90 -0.34 -10.57 -3.06
CA ILE A 90 0.47 -9.86 -4.04
C ILE A 90 -0.45 -8.90 -4.81
N PRO A 91 -0.19 -7.58 -4.81
CA PRO A 91 -1.00 -6.61 -5.54
C PRO A 91 -1.16 -7.00 -7.02
N ASN A 92 -2.39 -6.90 -7.52
CA ASN A 92 -2.77 -7.24 -8.90
C ASN A 92 -2.59 -8.72 -9.30
N ILE A 93 -2.33 -9.62 -8.36
CA ILE A 93 -2.33 -11.06 -8.59
C ILE A 93 -3.50 -11.66 -7.79
N PRO A 94 -4.67 -11.87 -8.41
CA PRO A 94 -5.82 -12.45 -7.73
C PRO A 94 -5.55 -13.92 -7.37
N ILE A 95 -6.14 -14.35 -6.26
CA ILE A 95 -6.24 -15.78 -5.93
C ILE A 95 -7.21 -16.42 -6.94
N ASP A 96 -6.87 -17.59 -7.45
CA ASP A 96 -7.73 -18.33 -8.36
C ASP A 96 -9.12 -18.54 -7.74
N LYS A 97 -10.17 -18.47 -8.58
CA LYS A 97 -11.57 -18.56 -8.13
C LYS A 97 -11.85 -19.83 -7.34
N GLU A 98 -11.24 -20.94 -7.73
CA GLU A 98 -11.40 -22.25 -7.05
C GLU A 98 -10.81 -22.27 -5.64
N CYS A 99 -9.73 -21.52 -5.41
CA CYS A 99 -9.08 -21.40 -4.11
C CYS A 99 -9.58 -20.21 -3.27
N ASN A 100 -10.42 -19.36 -3.85
CA ASN A 100 -10.90 -18.13 -3.20
C ASN A 100 -12.27 -18.33 -2.53
N LEU A 101 -12.26 -18.81 -1.30
CA LEU A 101 -13.47 -19.00 -0.50
C LEU A 101 -14.23 -17.69 -0.21
N VAL A 102 -13.52 -16.56 -0.20
CA VAL A 102 -14.11 -15.23 0.06
C VAL A 102 -15.10 -14.84 -1.03
N SER A 103 -14.90 -15.28 -2.28
CA SER A 103 -15.81 -14.98 -3.39
C SER A 103 -17.23 -15.54 -3.21
N SER A 104 -17.38 -16.60 -2.42
CA SER A 104 -18.66 -17.25 -2.09
C SER A 104 -19.08 -17.03 -0.63
N ALA A 105 -18.26 -16.39 0.19
CA ALA A 105 -18.54 -16.16 1.60
C ALA A 105 -19.56 -15.04 1.79
N LYS A 106 -20.49 -15.24 2.73
CA LYS A 106 -21.33 -14.17 3.25
C LYS A 106 -20.57 -13.49 4.39
N ILE A 107 -20.18 -12.24 4.16
CA ILE A 107 -19.50 -11.44 5.18
C ILE A 107 -20.56 -10.66 5.97
N VAL A 108 -20.55 -10.82 7.29
CA VAL A 108 -21.46 -10.11 8.20
C VAL A 108 -20.63 -9.52 9.32
N ALA A 109 -20.75 -8.21 9.54
CA ALA A 109 -20.14 -7.53 10.68
C ALA A 109 -21.12 -7.60 11.87
N SER A 110 -20.61 -7.85 13.09
CA SER A 110 -21.40 -7.75 14.32
C SER A 110 -21.68 -6.31 14.71
N SER A 111 -20.82 -5.40 14.29
CA SER A 111 -20.98 -3.94 14.43
C SER A 111 -20.19 -3.25 13.34
N GLU A 112 -20.63 -2.06 12.96
CA GLU A 112 -19.95 -1.21 12.00
C GLU A 112 -19.63 0.13 12.65
N LEU A 113 -18.48 0.73 12.27
CA LEU A 113 -18.15 2.08 12.70
C LEU A 113 -18.91 3.07 11.82
N GLU A 114 -19.89 3.75 12.41
CA GLU A 114 -20.56 4.88 11.76
C GLU A 114 -19.88 6.19 12.17
N ILE A 115 -19.30 6.88 11.20
CA ILE A 115 -18.69 8.20 11.42
C ILE A 115 -19.78 9.24 11.16
N GLY A 116 -20.41 9.73 12.22
CA GLY A 116 -21.37 10.83 12.16
C GLY A 116 -20.69 12.19 12.25
N THR A 117 -20.05 12.45 13.39
CA THR A 117 -19.35 13.71 13.66
C THR A 117 -17.98 13.41 14.27
N ILE A 118 -16.96 14.09 13.79
CA ILE A 118 -15.63 14.06 14.41
C ILE A 118 -15.59 15.23 15.39
N PRO A 119 -15.46 15.00 16.71
CA PRO A 119 -15.45 16.06 17.71
C PRO A 119 -14.14 16.88 17.64
N PHE A 120 -14.19 18.13 18.15
CA PHE A 120 -13.01 19.00 18.29
C PHE A 120 -12.38 18.84 19.69
N ASP A 121 -12.04 17.60 20.04
CA ASP A 121 -11.52 17.24 21.37
C ASP A 121 -10.02 16.88 21.36
N GLY A 122 -9.38 16.96 20.20
CA GLY A 122 -7.95 16.74 20.06
C GLY A 122 -7.09 17.94 20.49
N SER A 123 -5.81 17.67 20.72
CA SER A 123 -4.83 18.73 20.98
C SER A 123 -4.58 19.58 19.73
N TRP A 124 -4.28 20.84 19.94
CA TRP A 124 -3.85 21.74 18.85
C TRP A 124 -2.57 21.25 18.20
N THR A 125 -2.60 21.17 16.88
CA THR A 125 -1.42 20.82 16.09
C THR A 125 -1.02 21.98 15.20
N ARG A 126 0.25 22.37 15.25
CA ARG A 126 0.77 23.42 14.37
C ARG A 126 0.81 22.94 12.93
N LEU A 127 0.15 23.67 12.04
CA LEU A 127 0.21 23.40 10.61
C LEU A 127 1.45 24.07 10.02
N SER A 128 2.56 23.33 9.95
CA SER A 128 3.83 23.84 9.40
C SER A 128 3.92 23.73 7.88
N THR A 129 3.21 22.79 7.28
CA THR A 129 3.17 22.58 5.82
C THR A 129 1.76 22.31 5.34
N SER A 130 1.30 21.08 5.47
CA SER A 130 -0.06 20.66 5.12
C SER A 130 -0.47 19.49 5.98
N ALA A 131 -1.77 19.35 6.22
CA ALA A 131 -2.36 18.17 6.84
C ALA A 131 -3.45 17.61 5.93
N ALA A 132 -3.68 16.30 6.00
CA ALA A 132 -4.72 15.63 5.23
C ALA A 132 -5.47 14.63 6.11
N GLN A 133 -6.77 14.52 5.87
CA GLN A 133 -7.64 13.51 6.47
C GLN A 133 -8.31 12.72 5.36
N ILE A 134 -8.22 11.39 5.43
CA ILE A 134 -8.97 10.49 4.55
C ILE A 134 -10.36 10.31 5.14
N LEU A 135 -11.38 10.51 4.33
CA LEU A 135 -12.79 10.36 4.73
C LEU A 135 -13.51 9.43 3.75
N PRO A 136 -14.32 8.47 4.24
CA PRO A 136 -15.17 7.66 3.41
C PRO A 136 -16.40 8.49 2.99
N LEU A 137 -16.50 8.83 1.71
CA LEU A 137 -17.61 9.56 1.16
C LEU A 137 -18.47 8.65 0.27
N GLN A 138 -19.78 8.74 0.43
CA GLN A 138 -20.74 8.03 -0.43
C GLN A 138 -21.20 8.94 -1.56
N ALA A 139 -21.39 8.37 -2.75
CA ALA A 139 -21.93 9.10 -3.89
C ALA A 139 -23.35 9.61 -3.57
N ASN A 140 -23.71 10.75 -4.15
CA ASN A 140 -25.04 11.37 -4.02
C ASN A 140 -25.45 11.77 -2.59
N LYS A 141 -24.48 11.94 -1.68
CA LYS A 141 -24.71 12.53 -0.36
C LYS A 141 -24.03 13.90 -0.25
N ASN A 142 -24.66 14.80 0.48
CA ASN A 142 -24.07 16.10 0.82
C ASN A 142 -23.27 15.97 2.11
N TYR A 143 -22.05 16.50 2.10
CA TYR A 143 -21.17 16.53 3.25
C TYR A 143 -20.81 17.97 3.61
N SER A 144 -20.74 18.25 4.90
CA SER A 144 -20.27 19.52 5.45
C SER A 144 -19.03 19.26 6.30
N PHE A 145 -17.96 19.99 6.02
CA PHE A 145 -16.72 19.92 6.78
C PHE A 145 -16.53 21.20 7.58
N LYS A 146 -16.31 21.05 8.88
CA LYS A 146 -15.95 22.15 9.77
C LYS A 146 -14.52 21.94 10.23
N ILE A 147 -13.70 22.96 10.15
CA ILE A 147 -12.30 22.95 10.58
C ILE A 147 -12.14 24.04 11.61
N LEU A 148 -11.65 23.67 12.79
CA LEU A 148 -11.29 24.64 13.82
C LEU A 148 -9.84 25.05 13.60
N VAL A 149 -9.62 26.34 13.43
CA VAL A 149 -8.29 26.92 13.21
C VAL A 149 -8.06 28.08 14.15
N LYS A 150 -6.81 28.26 14.58
CA LYS A 150 -6.33 29.44 15.31
C LYS A 150 -5.14 30.00 14.56
N VAL A 151 -5.12 31.30 14.32
CA VAL A 151 -4.05 31.95 13.57
C VAL A 151 -3.38 33.05 14.39
N GLU A 152 -2.06 33.12 14.33
CA GLU A 152 -1.26 34.08 15.06
C GLU A 152 -1.14 35.43 14.32
N GLU A 153 -1.36 35.41 13.00
CA GLU A 153 -1.32 36.56 12.10
C GLU A 153 -2.32 36.39 10.96
N ASP A 154 -2.68 37.46 10.29
CA ASP A 154 -3.55 37.41 9.11
C ASP A 154 -2.92 36.52 8.04
N THR A 155 -3.65 35.51 7.56
CA THR A 155 -3.15 34.54 6.58
C THR A 155 -4.28 33.99 5.73
N THR A 156 -3.92 33.25 4.68
CA THR A 156 -4.88 32.53 3.83
C THR A 156 -4.73 31.03 4.03
N LEU A 157 -5.82 30.35 4.37
CA LEU A 157 -5.91 28.90 4.41
C LEU A 157 -6.43 28.38 3.08
N GLU A 158 -5.69 27.49 2.45
CA GLU A 158 -6.17 26.75 1.28
C GLU A 158 -6.66 25.37 1.68
N VAL A 159 -7.93 25.09 1.41
CA VAL A 159 -8.57 23.77 1.66
C VAL A 159 -8.83 23.11 0.32
N GLN A 160 -8.32 21.89 0.15
CA GLN A 160 -8.48 21.12 -1.06
C GLN A 160 -9.25 19.84 -0.79
N LEU A 161 -10.27 19.56 -1.63
CA LEU A 161 -10.88 18.25 -1.74
C LEU A 161 -10.18 17.47 -2.85
N ARG A 162 -9.62 16.31 -2.51
CA ARG A 162 -8.88 15.47 -3.45
C ARG A 162 -9.41 14.05 -3.49
N ARG A 163 -9.20 13.36 -4.59
CA ARG A 163 -9.41 11.92 -4.71
C ARG A 163 -8.21 11.23 -5.34
N SER A 164 -8.08 9.95 -5.11
CA SER A 164 -7.17 9.08 -5.85
C SER A 164 -7.84 8.52 -7.10
N GLU A 165 -7.08 8.30 -8.16
CA GLU A 165 -7.55 7.59 -9.34
C GLU A 165 -7.69 6.08 -9.04
N LYS A 166 -6.77 5.54 -8.25
CA LYS A 166 -6.72 4.13 -7.87
C LYS A 166 -7.02 3.92 -6.39
N ILE A 167 -7.70 2.84 -6.06
CA ILE A 167 -8.10 2.48 -4.68
C ILE A 167 -6.87 2.32 -3.78
N GLU A 168 -5.80 1.72 -4.28
CA GLU A 168 -4.56 1.48 -3.55
C GLU A 168 -3.68 2.73 -3.37
N ASN A 169 -4.05 3.87 -3.96
CA ASN A 169 -3.29 5.10 -3.85
C ASN A 169 -3.83 5.99 -2.71
N TYR A 170 -3.11 6.02 -1.59
CA TYR A 170 -3.42 6.88 -0.43
C TYR A 170 -2.84 8.30 -0.53
N CYS A 171 -2.21 8.65 -1.67
CA CYS A 171 -1.71 10.00 -1.97
C CYS A 171 -2.58 10.60 -3.07
N PRO A 172 -3.74 11.23 -2.73
CA PRO A 172 -4.71 11.66 -3.72
C PRO A 172 -4.12 12.76 -4.62
N GLU A 173 -4.03 12.45 -5.91
CA GLU A 173 -3.43 13.30 -6.93
C GLU A 173 -4.44 14.21 -7.65
N ILE A 174 -5.72 13.83 -7.65
CA ILE A 174 -6.74 14.56 -8.38
C ILE A 174 -7.40 15.59 -7.46
N ILE A 175 -7.24 16.86 -7.78
CA ILE A 175 -7.91 17.96 -7.06
C ILE A 175 -9.32 18.10 -7.64
N LEU A 176 -10.34 17.91 -6.80
CA LEU A 176 -11.74 18.09 -7.17
C LEU A 176 -12.20 19.53 -6.92
N ARG A 177 -11.74 20.13 -5.82
CA ARG A 177 -12.14 21.51 -5.44
C ARG A 177 -11.05 22.16 -4.61
N ILE A 178 -10.92 23.48 -4.76
CA ILE A 178 -10.04 24.33 -3.96
C ILE A 178 -10.88 25.46 -3.38
N HIS A 179 -10.74 25.70 -2.08
CA HIS A 179 -11.26 26.88 -1.40
C HIS A 179 -10.11 27.62 -0.72
N LYS A 180 -10.04 28.93 -0.94
CA LYS A 180 -9.14 29.83 -0.23
C LYS A 180 -9.95 30.66 0.74
N ILE A 181 -9.53 30.70 1.97
CA ILE A 181 -10.23 31.35 3.08
C ILE A 181 -9.24 32.30 3.75
N ASP A 182 -9.52 33.57 3.68
CA ASP A 182 -8.74 34.61 4.40
C ASP A 182 -9.11 34.60 5.88
N LEU A 183 -8.12 34.32 6.70
CA LEU A 183 -8.26 34.20 8.14
C LEU A 183 -7.63 35.43 8.80
N LYS A 184 -8.33 35.99 9.77
CA LYS A 184 -7.84 37.07 10.61
C LYS A 184 -7.26 36.49 11.89
N LYS A 185 -6.25 37.15 12.44
CA LYS A 185 -5.66 36.81 13.74
C LYS A 185 -6.75 36.58 14.79
N GLY A 186 -6.72 35.42 15.47
CA GLY A 186 -7.70 35.05 16.50
C GLY A 186 -7.60 33.61 16.93
#